data_7b87e77f3e4fad15196dd47f97829247
#
_entry.id   7b87e77f3e4fad15196dd47f97829247
#
_cell.length_a   1.000
_cell.length_b   1.000
_cell.length_c   1.000
_cell.angle_alpha   90.00
_cell.angle_beta   90.00
_cell.angle_gamma   90.00
#
_symmetry.space_group_name_H-M   'P 1'
#
loop_
_entity.id
_entity.type
_entity.pdbx_description
1 polymer ?
#
loop_
_entity_poly.entity_id
_entity_poly.type
_entity_poly.pdbx_seq_one_letter_code
_entity_poly.pdbx_strand_id
1 'polypeptide(L)'
;SMDGKEVLYAPDMDSPGFRQVTAITSPLEVTGNTDKTGTTITFMPDATIFDSIEFNYDELKSRFREIAFLNKGLRITVADHRGEQIQEESYQYIGGIVEFVDYLNKTKETLFGEPVYINVINPTNEVEIAFQYNNGYNELINSYANNINTQEGGHHLEGFKNALTKIINDYGKQNKLLKESEKLSGEDIREGLTAIVSVKLMNPQFEGQTKTKLGNADMRKIVSDAMQDKFSTYLEENPSVGRELILKCITAKRAREAARSVREATRRKGILEST
;
A
#
# COMPACT_ATOMS: atom_id res chain seq x y z
N SER A 1 -24.81 11.34 17.39
CA SER A 1 -26.13 10.77 17.72
C SER A 1 -27.13 11.22 16.68
N MET A 2 -27.84 10.33 16.02
CA MET A 2 -28.82 10.69 15.00
C MET A 2 -30.16 11.21 15.57
N ASP A 3 -30.40 11.20 16.87
CA ASP A 3 -31.69 11.55 17.47
C ASP A 3 -31.60 12.40 18.74
N GLY A 4 -30.55 13.16 18.96
CA GLY A 4 -30.41 14.02 20.14
C GLY A 4 -30.43 13.26 21.49
N LYS A 5 -30.23 11.95 21.49
CA LYS A 5 -30.14 11.13 22.70
C LYS A 5 -28.69 10.99 23.10
N GLU A 6 -28.42 11.20 24.40
CA GLU A 6 -27.15 10.89 25.02
C GLU A 6 -26.74 9.46 24.68
N VAL A 7 -25.61 9.26 23.98
CA VAL A 7 -24.97 7.95 23.90
C VAL A 7 -23.96 7.92 25.05
N LEU A 8 -24.42 7.43 26.18
CA LEU A 8 -23.51 6.99 27.26
C LEU A 8 -22.78 5.75 26.75
N TYR A 9 -21.52 5.93 26.36
CA TYR A 9 -20.62 4.81 26.25
C TYR A 9 -20.23 4.43 27.68
N ALA A 10 -20.86 3.39 28.23
CA ALA A 10 -20.39 2.76 29.45
C ALA A 10 -19.40 1.66 29.05
N PRO A 11 -18.08 1.85 29.22
CA PRO A 11 -17.15 0.75 29.09
C PRO A 11 -17.38 -0.23 30.25
N ASP A 12 -17.06 -1.48 30.02
CA ASP A 12 -17.15 -2.57 30.99
C ASP A 12 -16.51 -2.15 32.33
N MET A 13 -17.34 -2.01 33.36
CA MET A 13 -16.95 -1.45 34.67
C MET A 13 -16.07 -2.40 35.51
N ASP A 14 -15.81 -3.62 35.01
CA ASP A 14 -15.06 -4.64 35.72
C ASP A 14 -13.55 -4.66 35.37
N SER A 15 -13.06 -3.78 34.51
CA SER A 15 -11.64 -3.71 34.16
C SER A 15 -10.85 -2.86 35.18
N PRO A 16 -9.77 -3.38 35.79
CA PRO A 16 -8.94 -2.61 36.72
C PRO A 16 -8.25 -1.45 35.98
N GLY A 17 -8.53 -0.22 36.42
CA GLY A 17 -7.95 1.02 35.88
C GLY A 17 -8.93 1.95 35.17
N PHE A 18 -10.20 1.61 35.12
CA PHE A 18 -11.21 2.47 34.52
C PHE A 18 -11.57 3.65 35.44
N ARG A 19 -11.35 4.87 34.97
CA ARG A 19 -11.99 6.08 35.54
C ARG A 19 -13.28 6.33 34.78
N GLN A 20 -14.37 6.52 35.54
CA GLN A 20 -15.66 6.93 34.97
C GLN A 20 -15.50 8.30 34.31
N VAL A 21 -15.49 8.35 32.99
CA VAL A 21 -15.49 9.60 32.23
C VAL A 21 -16.95 10.00 32.08
N THR A 22 -17.38 11.03 32.78
CA THR A 22 -18.66 11.67 32.55
C THR A 22 -18.52 12.54 31.31
N ALA A 23 -19.02 12.07 30.18
CA ALA A 23 -19.13 12.91 28.97
C ALA A 23 -20.19 14.00 29.24
N ILE A 24 -19.75 15.26 29.25
CA ILE A 24 -20.69 16.39 29.23
C ILE A 24 -21.16 16.53 27.80
N THR A 25 -22.39 16.09 27.51
CA THR A 25 -23.03 16.30 26.20
C THR A 25 -24.00 17.47 26.33
N SER A 26 -23.89 18.43 25.43
CA SER A 26 -24.93 19.45 25.24
C SER A 26 -25.92 18.98 24.17
N PRO A 27 -27.19 19.35 24.27
CA PRO A 27 -28.16 19.06 23.19
C PRO A 27 -27.72 19.74 21.88
N LEU A 28 -28.16 19.17 20.77
CA LEU A 28 -27.92 19.78 19.46
C LEU A 28 -28.68 21.09 19.36
N GLU A 29 -27.94 22.18 19.11
CA GLU A 29 -28.50 23.51 18.98
C GLU A 29 -28.28 24.08 17.58
N VAL A 30 -29.27 24.72 17.01
CA VAL A 30 -29.16 25.47 15.75
C VAL A 30 -28.58 26.84 16.06
N THR A 31 -27.32 27.07 15.62
CA THR A 31 -26.59 28.33 15.89
C THR A 31 -26.71 29.37 14.77
N GLY A 32 -27.22 28.97 13.58
CA GLY A 32 -27.35 29.85 12.43
C GLY A 32 -27.67 29.13 11.13
N ASN A 33 -27.73 29.90 10.05
CA ASN A 33 -27.90 29.40 8.69
C ASN A 33 -26.53 29.34 7.97
N THR A 34 -26.37 28.39 7.07
CA THR A 34 -25.16 28.25 6.24
C THR A 34 -25.51 27.65 4.89
N ASP A 35 -24.83 28.11 3.85
CA ASP A 35 -24.88 27.54 2.47
C ASP A 35 -23.80 26.48 2.29
N LYS A 36 -22.93 26.23 3.31
CA LYS A 36 -21.86 25.24 3.27
C LYS A 36 -22.31 23.96 3.94
N THR A 37 -21.90 22.83 3.39
CA THR A 37 -22.06 21.51 4.00
C THR A 37 -20.71 21.03 4.55
N GLY A 38 -20.73 20.40 5.71
CA GLY A 38 -19.50 19.88 6.32
C GLY A 38 -19.67 19.58 7.81
N THR A 39 -18.60 19.00 8.38
CA THR A 39 -18.53 18.68 9.80
C THR A 39 -17.20 19.19 10.33
N THR A 40 -17.23 19.88 11.49
CA THR A 40 -16.02 20.27 12.21
C THR A 40 -15.94 19.45 13.49
N ILE A 41 -14.80 18.78 13.70
CA ILE A 41 -14.52 18.01 14.92
C ILE A 41 -13.31 18.62 15.59
N THR A 42 -13.46 18.98 16.86
CA THR A 42 -12.35 19.47 17.69
C THR A 42 -12.18 18.53 18.88
N PHE A 43 -10.96 18.10 19.13
CA PHE A 43 -10.65 17.23 20.26
C PHE A 43 -9.24 17.53 20.81
N MET A 44 -9.02 17.17 22.07
CA MET A 44 -7.72 17.17 22.69
C MET A 44 -7.47 15.80 23.33
N PRO A 45 -6.32 15.16 23.06
CA PRO A 45 -5.97 13.92 23.74
C PRO A 45 -5.88 14.11 25.24
N ASP A 46 -6.29 13.10 26.02
CA ASP A 46 -6.21 13.14 27.48
C ASP A 46 -4.79 12.80 27.95
N ALA A 47 -4.10 13.75 28.57
CA ALA A 47 -2.74 13.59 29.10
C ALA A 47 -2.65 12.57 30.27
N THR A 48 -3.78 12.12 30.82
CA THR A 48 -3.78 11.06 31.84
C THR A 48 -3.79 9.65 31.23
N ILE A 49 -4.07 9.56 29.94
CA ILE A 49 -4.16 8.28 29.17
C ILE A 49 -2.96 8.15 28.24
N PHE A 50 -2.57 9.23 27.58
CA PHE A 50 -1.49 9.24 26.59
C PHE A 50 -0.19 9.79 27.20
N ASP A 51 0.92 9.12 26.98
CA ASP A 51 2.25 9.57 27.43
C ASP A 51 2.67 10.89 26.78
N SER A 52 2.22 11.15 25.55
CA SER A 52 2.38 12.42 24.85
C SER A 52 1.09 12.81 24.15
N ILE A 53 0.71 14.07 24.25
CA ILE A 53 -0.43 14.68 23.55
C ILE A 53 0.01 15.55 22.38
N GLU A 54 1.30 15.58 22.08
CA GLU A 54 1.86 16.32 20.96
C GLU A 54 1.84 15.48 19.68
N PHE A 55 1.17 16.01 18.66
CA PHE A 55 1.17 15.40 17.34
C PHE A 55 2.44 15.73 16.56
N ASN A 56 3.02 14.71 15.91
CA ASN A 56 4.13 14.90 15.00
C ASN A 56 3.58 15.37 13.63
N TYR A 57 3.93 16.61 13.25
CA TYR A 57 3.46 17.22 12.02
C TYR A 57 3.93 16.47 10.77
N ASP A 58 5.18 16.00 10.73
CA ASP A 58 5.73 15.28 9.57
C ASP A 58 5.09 13.90 9.36
N GLU A 59 4.75 13.21 10.44
CA GLU A 59 4.01 11.95 10.37
C GLU A 59 2.59 12.17 9.85
N LEU A 60 1.88 13.16 10.38
CA LEU A 60 0.53 13.52 9.90
C LEU A 60 0.56 13.93 8.43
N LYS A 61 1.51 14.79 8.04
CA LYS A 61 1.72 15.24 6.68
C LYS A 61 1.93 14.06 5.72
N SER A 62 2.81 13.14 6.09
CA SER A 62 3.09 11.94 5.30
C SER A 62 1.84 11.07 5.14
N ARG A 63 1.10 10.86 6.22
CA ARG A 63 -0.12 10.07 6.21
C ARG A 63 -1.25 10.72 5.40
N PHE A 64 -1.45 12.02 5.51
CA PHE A 64 -2.46 12.73 4.73
C PHE A 64 -2.12 12.77 3.23
N ARG A 65 -0.84 12.83 2.88
CA ARG A 65 -0.39 12.69 1.49
C ARG A 65 -0.74 11.31 0.93
N GLU A 66 -0.49 10.23 1.66
CA GLU A 66 -0.89 8.87 1.26
C GLU A 66 -2.41 8.77 1.04
N ILE A 67 -3.20 9.29 1.97
CA ILE A 67 -4.67 9.30 1.86
C ILE A 67 -5.13 10.08 0.62
N ALA A 68 -4.48 11.20 0.30
CA ALA A 68 -4.79 11.97 -0.89
C ALA A 68 -4.47 11.20 -2.19
N PHE A 69 -3.36 10.44 -2.24
CA PHE A 69 -3.06 9.56 -3.37
C PHE A 69 -4.07 8.41 -3.53
N LEU A 70 -4.52 7.82 -2.41
CA LEU A 70 -5.47 6.70 -2.42
C LEU A 70 -6.90 7.12 -2.77
N ASN A 71 -7.20 8.43 -2.77
CA ASN A 71 -8.53 8.96 -3.06
C ASN A 71 -8.44 10.05 -4.14
N LYS A 72 -8.56 9.66 -5.40
CA LYS A 72 -8.50 10.56 -6.56
C LYS A 72 -9.31 11.83 -6.38
N GLY A 73 -8.64 12.98 -6.55
CA GLY A 73 -9.30 14.28 -6.50
C GLY A 73 -9.62 14.82 -5.10
N LEU A 74 -9.46 14.02 -4.05
CA LEU A 74 -9.63 14.48 -2.67
C LEU A 74 -8.55 15.49 -2.34
N ARG A 75 -8.96 16.69 -1.92
CA ARG A 75 -8.04 17.70 -1.38
C ARG A 75 -7.97 17.56 0.13
N ILE A 76 -6.76 17.43 0.66
CA ILE A 76 -6.47 17.42 2.09
C ILE A 76 -5.50 18.54 2.38
N THR A 77 -5.86 19.41 3.32
CA THR A 77 -4.98 20.45 3.85
C THR A 77 -4.63 20.10 5.30
N VAL A 78 -3.35 20.17 5.63
CA VAL A 78 -2.85 20.02 7.00
C VAL A 78 -2.13 21.28 7.39
N ALA A 79 -2.49 21.85 8.55
CA ALA A 79 -1.89 23.06 9.05
C ALA A 79 -1.46 22.89 10.53
N ASP A 80 -0.24 23.31 10.85
CA ASP A 80 0.28 23.39 12.21
C ASP A 80 0.32 24.85 12.66
N HIS A 81 -0.46 25.16 13.69
CA HIS A 81 -0.59 26.50 14.25
C HIS A 81 0.18 26.69 15.58
N ARG A 82 1.04 25.73 15.96
CA ARG A 82 1.75 25.77 17.27
C ARG A 82 2.95 26.72 17.29
N GLY A 83 3.54 27.01 16.13
CA GLY A 83 4.68 27.91 15.99
C GLY A 83 4.28 29.37 15.75
N GLU A 84 5.27 30.28 15.72
CA GLU A 84 5.05 31.69 15.33
C GLU A 84 4.60 31.83 13.87
N GLN A 85 5.01 30.90 13.00
CA GLN A 85 4.59 30.81 11.61
C GLN A 85 3.75 29.55 11.39
N ILE A 86 2.59 29.73 10.77
CA ILE A 86 1.73 28.61 10.39
C ILE A 86 2.44 27.81 9.30
N GLN A 87 2.60 26.50 9.52
CA GLN A 87 3.05 25.57 8.50
C GLN A 87 1.81 24.91 7.90
N GLU A 88 1.56 25.13 6.60
CA GLU A 88 0.41 24.60 5.90
C GLU A 88 0.83 23.90 4.60
N GLU A 89 0.33 22.70 4.36
CA GLU A 89 0.48 21.99 3.10
C GLU A 89 -0.87 21.43 2.62
N SER A 90 -1.08 21.46 1.32
CA SER A 90 -2.28 20.90 0.67
C SER A 90 -1.89 19.84 -0.35
N TYR A 91 -2.60 18.73 -0.33
CA TYR A 91 -2.41 17.60 -1.23
C TYR A 91 -3.68 17.34 -2.03
N GLN A 92 -3.55 17.18 -3.33
CA GLN A 92 -4.62 16.75 -4.23
C GLN A 92 -4.01 16.07 -5.45
N TYR A 93 -4.35 14.81 -5.69
CA TYR A 93 -3.81 14.00 -6.78
C TYR A 93 -4.95 13.49 -7.66
N ILE A 94 -4.96 13.92 -8.91
CA ILE A 94 -6.01 13.54 -9.88
C ILE A 94 -5.72 12.16 -10.48
N GLY A 95 -4.45 11.80 -10.65
CA GLY A 95 -4.01 10.48 -11.13
C GLY A 95 -4.04 9.38 -10.04
N GLY A 96 -4.26 9.75 -8.76
CA GLY A 96 -4.41 8.77 -7.68
C GLY A 96 -3.16 7.94 -7.45
N ILE A 97 -3.30 6.61 -7.41
CA ILE A 97 -2.18 5.70 -7.12
C ILE A 97 -1.13 5.63 -8.25
N VAL A 98 -1.44 6.07 -9.46
CA VAL A 98 -0.45 6.22 -10.55
C VAL A 98 0.54 7.33 -10.17
N GLU A 99 0.04 8.50 -9.78
CA GLU A 99 0.89 9.59 -9.29
C GLU A 99 1.65 9.20 -8.01
N PHE A 100 1.10 8.28 -7.21
CA PHE A 100 1.81 7.76 -6.04
C PHE A 100 3.03 6.93 -6.44
N VAL A 101 2.92 6.07 -7.45
CA VAL A 101 4.06 5.30 -7.98
C VAL A 101 5.11 6.26 -8.58
N ASP A 102 4.69 7.26 -9.35
CA ASP A 102 5.59 8.28 -9.88
C ASP A 102 6.31 9.06 -8.78
N TYR A 103 5.58 9.43 -7.72
CA TYR A 103 6.16 10.08 -6.55
C TYR A 103 7.24 9.22 -5.87
N LEU A 104 6.99 7.92 -5.71
CA LEU A 104 7.94 6.96 -5.11
C LEU A 104 9.15 6.70 -6.01
N ASN A 105 9.00 6.87 -7.32
CA ASN A 105 10.07 6.71 -8.30
C ASN A 105 10.74 8.03 -8.73
N LYS A 106 10.34 9.16 -8.17
CA LYS A 106 10.79 10.51 -8.59
C LYS A 106 12.32 10.68 -8.72
N THR A 107 13.08 9.96 -7.89
CA THR A 107 14.55 10.00 -7.87
C THR A 107 15.19 8.78 -8.52
N LYS A 108 14.41 7.91 -9.17
CA LYS A 108 14.88 6.68 -9.76
C LYS A 108 14.73 6.73 -11.27
N GLU A 109 15.61 6.03 -11.95
CA GLU A 109 15.50 5.82 -13.39
C GLU A 109 14.54 4.65 -13.65
N THR A 110 13.43 4.93 -14.32
CA THR A 110 12.37 3.94 -14.60
C THR A 110 12.63 3.20 -15.91
N LEU A 111 12.20 1.94 -15.98
CA LEU A 111 12.37 1.11 -17.19
C LEU A 111 11.46 1.57 -18.34
N PHE A 112 10.28 2.08 -18.02
CA PHE A 112 9.28 2.55 -18.98
C PHE A 112 8.57 3.79 -18.43
N GLY A 113 7.99 4.60 -19.34
CA GLY A 113 7.55 5.96 -19.02
C GLY A 113 6.44 6.04 -18.01
N GLU A 114 5.34 5.29 -18.19
CA GLU A 114 4.17 5.39 -17.34
C GLU A 114 3.97 4.11 -16.51
N PRO A 115 3.51 4.22 -15.25
CA PRO A 115 3.15 3.05 -14.45
C PRO A 115 2.03 2.23 -15.10
N VAL A 116 2.13 0.90 -15.00
CA VAL A 116 1.02 0.02 -15.33
C VAL A 116 -0.11 0.26 -14.35
N TYR A 117 -1.31 0.49 -14.85
CA TYR A 117 -2.49 0.75 -14.02
C TYR A 117 -3.59 -0.26 -14.30
N ILE A 118 -4.12 -0.83 -13.24
CA ILE A 118 -5.21 -1.80 -13.27
C ILE A 118 -6.29 -1.34 -12.30
N ASN A 119 -7.53 -1.24 -12.79
CA ASN A 119 -8.70 -1.00 -11.94
C ASN A 119 -9.82 -1.97 -12.34
N VAL A 120 -10.32 -2.72 -11.35
CA VAL A 120 -11.44 -3.64 -11.50
C VAL A 120 -12.44 -3.37 -10.39
N ILE A 121 -13.66 -2.98 -10.79
CA ILE A 121 -14.74 -2.67 -9.88
C ILE A 121 -15.79 -3.79 -9.97
N ASN A 122 -16.05 -4.44 -8.84
CA ASN A 122 -17.08 -5.44 -8.66
C ASN A 122 -18.16 -4.91 -7.69
N PRO A 123 -19.34 -5.53 -7.61
CA PRO A 123 -20.40 -5.07 -6.71
C PRO A 123 -20.02 -4.99 -5.23
N THR A 124 -19.08 -5.81 -4.76
CA THR A 124 -18.69 -5.91 -3.35
C THR A 124 -17.26 -5.50 -3.05
N ASN A 125 -16.45 -5.26 -4.09
CA ASN A 125 -15.05 -4.91 -3.94
C ASN A 125 -14.52 -4.12 -5.14
N GLU A 126 -13.45 -3.38 -4.91
CA GLU A 126 -12.66 -2.72 -5.93
C GLU A 126 -11.20 -3.12 -5.75
N VAL A 127 -10.53 -3.44 -6.86
CA VAL A 127 -9.09 -3.71 -6.90
C VAL A 127 -8.43 -2.65 -7.75
N GLU A 128 -7.53 -1.88 -7.18
CA GLU A 128 -6.77 -0.83 -7.84
C GLU A 128 -5.28 -1.09 -7.63
N ILE A 129 -4.53 -1.23 -8.71
CA ILE A 129 -3.10 -1.55 -8.69
C ILE A 129 -2.37 -0.62 -9.63
N ALA A 130 -1.29 -0.01 -9.17
CA ALA A 130 -0.34 0.69 -10.02
C ALA A 130 1.07 0.21 -9.71
N PHE A 131 1.89 -0.02 -10.75
CA PHE A 131 3.27 -0.43 -10.54
C PHE A 131 4.17 -0.05 -11.72
N GLN A 132 5.45 0.08 -11.42
CA GLN A 132 6.48 0.43 -12.39
C GLN A 132 7.81 -0.18 -11.95
N TYR A 133 8.68 -0.47 -12.91
CA TYR A 133 10.03 -0.94 -12.62
C TYR A 133 11.05 0.18 -12.77
N ASN A 134 12.09 0.11 -11.96
CA ASN A 134 13.23 1.01 -12.02
C ASN A 134 14.56 0.23 -12.02
N ASN A 135 15.67 0.91 -12.25
CA ASN A 135 17.01 0.30 -12.30
C ASN A 135 17.57 -0.09 -10.92
N GLY A 136 16.83 0.14 -9.84
CA GLY A 136 17.23 -0.26 -8.49
C GLY A 136 17.14 -1.77 -8.26
N TYR A 137 17.61 -2.19 -7.09
CA TYR A 137 17.65 -3.60 -6.67
C TYR A 137 16.57 -3.96 -5.64
N ASN A 138 15.99 -2.96 -4.97
CA ASN A 138 15.03 -3.20 -3.90
C ASN A 138 13.59 -3.18 -4.43
N GLU A 139 12.74 -4.07 -3.91
CA GLU A 139 11.29 -3.96 -4.05
C GLU A 139 10.74 -2.92 -3.09
N LEU A 140 9.77 -2.14 -3.54
CA LEU A 140 8.97 -1.22 -2.74
C LEU A 140 7.50 -1.46 -3.04
N ILE A 141 6.81 -2.21 -2.20
CA ILE A 141 5.41 -2.57 -2.39
C ILE A 141 4.62 -2.11 -1.18
N ASN A 142 3.71 -1.16 -1.38
CA ASN A 142 2.77 -0.74 -0.35
C ASN A 142 1.40 -1.33 -0.66
N SER A 143 0.76 -1.93 0.34
CA SER A 143 -0.57 -2.52 0.20
C SER A 143 -1.58 -1.88 1.16
N TYR A 144 -2.80 -1.71 0.67
CA TYR A 144 -3.87 -1.01 1.38
C TYR A 144 -5.18 -1.79 1.28
N ALA A 145 -5.95 -1.76 2.36
CA ALA A 145 -7.32 -2.23 2.40
C ALA A 145 -8.21 -1.15 3.03
N ASN A 146 -9.20 -0.62 2.27
CA ASN A 146 -10.04 0.50 2.67
C ASN A 146 -9.21 1.70 3.18
N ASN A 147 -8.17 2.07 2.42
CA ASN A 147 -7.20 3.14 2.73
C ASN A 147 -6.33 2.91 3.99
N ILE A 148 -6.39 1.74 4.60
CA ILE A 148 -5.56 1.36 5.73
C ILE A 148 -4.31 0.66 5.19
N ASN A 149 -3.12 1.13 5.58
CA ASN A 149 -1.86 0.50 5.20
C ASN A 149 -1.73 -0.88 5.88
N THR A 150 -1.65 -1.93 5.06
CA THR A 150 -1.47 -3.30 5.53
C THR A 150 0.03 -3.65 5.47
N GLN A 151 0.78 -3.18 6.46
CA GLN A 151 2.25 -3.33 6.50
C GLN A 151 2.71 -4.81 6.48
N GLU A 152 1.93 -5.70 7.08
CA GLU A 152 2.16 -7.15 7.05
C GLU A 152 1.52 -7.84 5.82
N GLY A 153 0.93 -7.05 4.92
CA GLY A 153 0.30 -7.54 3.71
C GLY A 153 -1.05 -8.19 3.93
N GLY A 154 -1.21 -9.39 3.43
CA GLY A 154 -2.44 -10.17 3.45
C GLY A 154 -2.75 -10.79 2.10
N HIS A 155 -3.92 -11.42 1.97
CA HIS A 155 -4.28 -12.21 0.79
C HIS A 155 -4.32 -11.42 -0.52
N HIS A 156 -4.64 -10.11 -0.49
CA HIS A 156 -4.60 -9.25 -1.67
C HIS A 156 -3.17 -9.07 -2.20
N LEU A 157 -2.19 -8.84 -1.30
CA LEU A 157 -0.78 -8.72 -1.67
C LEU A 157 -0.20 -10.06 -2.13
N GLU A 158 -0.58 -11.17 -1.50
CA GLU A 158 -0.19 -12.51 -1.94
C GLU A 158 -0.73 -12.80 -3.36
N GLY A 159 -1.99 -12.45 -3.63
CA GLY A 159 -2.59 -12.55 -4.95
C GLY A 159 -1.81 -11.79 -6.02
N PHE A 160 -1.43 -10.55 -5.73
CA PHE A 160 -0.60 -9.72 -6.60
C PHE A 160 0.76 -10.37 -6.88
N LYS A 161 1.52 -10.73 -5.83
CA LYS A 161 2.88 -11.30 -5.96
C LYS A 161 2.87 -12.62 -6.72
N ASN A 162 1.89 -13.48 -6.48
CA ASN A 162 1.75 -14.77 -7.15
C ASN A 162 1.37 -14.60 -8.63
N ALA A 163 0.40 -13.75 -8.91
CA ALA A 163 -0.02 -13.46 -10.28
C ALA A 163 1.10 -12.82 -11.09
N LEU A 164 1.78 -11.82 -10.56
CA LEU A 164 2.92 -11.17 -11.19
C LEU A 164 4.00 -12.19 -11.57
N THR A 165 4.32 -13.09 -10.64
CA THR A 165 5.32 -14.14 -10.86
C THR A 165 4.90 -15.10 -11.96
N LYS A 166 3.65 -15.51 -11.98
CA LYS A 166 3.11 -16.41 -13.00
C LYS A 166 3.10 -15.75 -14.38
N ILE A 167 2.51 -14.55 -14.49
CA ILE A 167 2.33 -13.84 -15.76
C ILE A 167 3.67 -13.57 -16.44
N ILE A 168 4.68 -13.11 -15.70
CA ILE A 168 6.01 -12.81 -16.26
C ILE A 168 6.70 -14.08 -16.74
N ASN A 169 6.62 -15.20 -16.00
CA ASN A 169 7.17 -16.46 -16.45
C ASN A 169 6.46 -16.99 -17.71
N ASP A 170 5.13 -16.95 -17.73
CA ASP A 170 4.33 -17.42 -18.87
C ASP A 170 4.61 -16.56 -20.12
N TYR A 171 4.61 -15.24 -19.98
CA TYR A 171 4.94 -14.31 -21.07
C TYR A 171 6.36 -14.53 -21.61
N GLY A 172 7.35 -14.70 -20.72
CA GLY A 172 8.73 -14.94 -21.12
C GLY A 172 8.90 -16.23 -21.93
N LYS A 173 8.17 -17.30 -21.59
CA LYS A 173 8.19 -18.57 -22.33
C LYS A 173 7.45 -18.46 -23.66
N GLN A 174 6.23 -17.90 -23.67
CA GLN A 174 5.42 -17.73 -24.87
C GLN A 174 6.17 -16.91 -25.94
N ASN A 175 6.88 -15.88 -25.53
CA ASN A 175 7.67 -15.03 -26.42
C ASN A 175 9.12 -15.52 -26.65
N LYS A 176 9.46 -16.74 -26.20
CA LYS A 176 10.79 -17.37 -26.35
C LYS A 176 11.95 -16.56 -25.76
N LEU A 177 11.65 -15.70 -24.78
CA LEU A 177 12.63 -14.95 -24.02
C LEU A 177 13.21 -15.77 -22.85
N LEU A 178 12.48 -16.79 -22.41
CA LEU A 178 12.88 -17.81 -21.47
C LEU A 178 12.78 -19.19 -22.10
N LYS A 179 13.70 -20.10 -21.75
CA LYS A 179 13.58 -21.51 -22.14
C LYS A 179 12.49 -22.20 -21.31
N GLU A 180 11.91 -23.27 -21.81
CA GLU A 180 10.89 -24.04 -21.08
C GLU A 180 11.35 -24.54 -19.72
N SER A 181 12.62 -24.92 -19.61
CA SER A 181 13.26 -25.35 -18.34
C SER A 181 13.62 -24.19 -17.41
N GLU A 182 13.62 -22.96 -17.89
CA GLU A 182 13.98 -21.79 -17.07
C GLU A 182 12.77 -21.25 -16.33
N LYS A 183 13.02 -20.84 -15.09
CA LYS A 183 12.03 -20.20 -14.24
C LYS A 183 12.67 -19.04 -13.48
N LEU A 184 11.99 -17.91 -13.48
CA LEU A 184 12.32 -16.76 -12.66
C LEU A 184 11.65 -16.91 -11.29
N SER A 185 12.38 -16.66 -10.22
CA SER A 185 11.82 -16.63 -8.86
C SER A 185 11.05 -15.32 -8.61
N GLY A 186 10.23 -15.31 -7.56
CA GLY A 186 9.54 -14.09 -7.16
C GLY A 186 10.51 -12.95 -6.79
N GLU A 187 11.69 -13.27 -6.23
CA GLU A 187 12.73 -12.27 -5.94
C GLU A 187 13.29 -11.66 -7.22
N ASP A 188 13.61 -12.49 -8.23
CA ASP A 188 14.13 -12.01 -9.51
C ASP A 188 13.14 -11.07 -10.22
N ILE A 189 11.83 -11.37 -10.08
CA ILE A 189 10.76 -10.61 -10.71
C ILE A 189 10.47 -9.30 -9.98
N ARG A 190 10.62 -9.26 -8.66
CA ARG A 190 10.32 -8.06 -7.88
C ARG A 190 11.52 -7.14 -7.67
N GLU A 191 12.69 -7.48 -8.20
CA GLU A 191 13.86 -6.59 -8.16
C GLU A 191 13.57 -5.28 -8.93
N GLY A 192 13.69 -4.15 -8.25
CA GLY A 192 13.42 -2.82 -8.79
C GLY A 192 11.93 -2.50 -9.00
N LEU A 193 11.01 -3.32 -8.47
CA LEU A 193 9.57 -3.07 -8.54
C LEU A 193 9.15 -2.03 -7.52
N THR A 194 8.43 -1.01 -7.96
CA THR A 194 7.62 -0.09 -7.13
C THR A 194 6.15 -0.35 -7.42
N ALA A 195 5.36 -0.70 -6.40
CA ALA A 195 3.95 -1.05 -6.58
C ALA A 195 3.06 -0.53 -5.44
N ILE A 196 1.86 -0.11 -5.79
CA ILE A 196 0.75 0.17 -4.88
C ILE A 196 -0.37 -0.83 -5.18
N VAL A 197 -0.79 -1.57 -4.18
CA VAL A 197 -1.91 -2.53 -4.26
C VAL A 197 -2.98 -2.07 -3.29
N SER A 198 -4.07 -1.52 -3.80
CA SER A 198 -5.18 -0.99 -3.00
C SER A 198 -6.45 -1.79 -3.29
N VAL A 199 -7.11 -2.24 -2.24
CA VAL A 199 -8.42 -2.90 -2.34
C VAL A 199 -9.43 -2.20 -1.46
N LYS A 200 -10.68 -2.10 -1.96
CA LYS A 200 -11.82 -1.62 -1.18
C LYS A 200 -12.83 -2.75 -1.05
N LEU A 201 -13.30 -2.99 0.14
CA LEU A 201 -14.16 -4.11 0.50
C LEU A 201 -15.33 -3.60 1.34
N MET A 202 -16.54 -4.15 1.12
CA MET A 202 -17.68 -3.85 1.97
C MET A 202 -17.48 -4.38 3.40
N ASN A 203 -16.87 -5.58 3.53
CA ASN A 203 -16.65 -6.25 4.81
C ASN A 203 -15.18 -6.67 4.98
N PRO A 204 -14.26 -5.73 5.27
CA PRO A 204 -12.86 -6.05 5.47
C PRO A 204 -12.65 -6.80 6.79
N GLN A 205 -11.91 -7.91 6.73
CA GLN A 205 -11.49 -8.70 7.87
C GLN A 205 -9.99 -8.53 8.05
N PHE A 206 -9.58 -8.04 9.20
CA PHE A 206 -8.17 -7.86 9.53
C PHE A 206 -7.72 -8.84 10.59
N GLU A 207 -6.47 -9.27 10.52
CA GLU A 207 -5.84 -10.01 11.59
C GLU A 207 -5.40 -9.01 12.68
N GLY A 208 -6.17 -8.91 13.75
CA GLY A 208 -5.90 -8.05 14.90
C GLY A 208 -6.37 -6.59 14.78
N GLN A 209 -6.39 -5.90 15.92
CA GLN A 209 -6.90 -4.53 16.06
C GLN A 209 -6.04 -3.49 15.33
N THR A 210 -4.76 -3.73 15.16
CA THR A 210 -3.83 -2.81 14.45
C THR A 210 -4.07 -2.76 12.94
N LYS A 211 -4.88 -3.71 12.40
CA LYS A 211 -5.27 -3.78 10.98
C LYS A 211 -4.09 -3.86 10.01
N THR A 212 -2.97 -4.42 10.46
CA THR A 212 -1.73 -4.50 9.68
C THR A 212 -1.77 -5.57 8.59
N LYS A 213 -2.70 -6.52 8.67
CA LYS A 213 -2.83 -7.63 7.72
C LYS A 213 -4.29 -7.90 7.34
N LEU A 214 -4.58 -8.00 6.04
CA LEU A 214 -5.90 -8.33 5.52
C LEU A 214 -6.11 -9.85 5.50
N GLY A 215 -7.17 -10.32 6.17
CA GLY A 215 -7.51 -11.74 6.32
C GLY A 215 -8.51 -12.29 5.29
N ASN A 216 -9.11 -11.45 4.44
CA ASN A 216 -10.09 -11.89 3.42
C ASN A 216 -9.45 -12.83 2.39
N ALA A 217 -9.68 -14.14 2.51
CA ALA A 217 -9.03 -15.17 1.68
C ALA A 217 -9.41 -15.11 0.19
N ASP A 218 -10.62 -14.68 -0.11
CA ASP A 218 -11.15 -14.50 -1.47
C ASP A 218 -10.38 -13.44 -2.26
N MET A 219 -9.82 -12.44 -1.58
CA MET A 219 -9.04 -11.38 -2.21
C MET A 219 -7.78 -11.88 -2.92
N ARG A 220 -7.22 -13.02 -2.51
CA ARG A 220 -6.10 -13.64 -3.22
C ARG A 220 -6.48 -13.96 -4.67
N LYS A 221 -7.65 -14.59 -4.85
CA LYS A 221 -8.14 -14.97 -6.18
C LYS A 221 -8.58 -13.74 -6.98
N ILE A 222 -9.34 -12.84 -6.37
CA ILE A 222 -9.88 -11.64 -7.04
C ILE A 222 -8.73 -10.77 -7.60
N VAL A 223 -7.70 -10.50 -6.80
CA VAL A 223 -6.52 -9.73 -7.24
C VAL A 223 -5.73 -10.50 -8.30
N SER A 224 -5.57 -11.82 -8.14
CA SER A 224 -4.86 -12.64 -9.11
C SER A 224 -5.58 -12.66 -10.47
N ASP A 225 -6.91 -12.78 -10.48
CA ASP A 225 -7.71 -12.76 -11.70
C ASP A 225 -7.64 -11.39 -12.40
N ALA A 226 -7.73 -10.30 -11.64
CA ALA A 226 -7.58 -8.93 -12.16
C ALA A 226 -6.20 -8.71 -12.82
N MET A 227 -5.14 -9.18 -12.16
CA MET A 227 -3.79 -9.13 -12.70
C MET A 227 -3.66 -9.99 -13.97
N GLN A 228 -4.18 -11.23 -13.94
CA GLN A 228 -4.09 -12.14 -15.08
C GLN A 228 -4.79 -11.56 -16.32
N ASP A 229 -5.97 -10.98 -16.17
CA ASP A 229 -6.73 -10.37 -17.26
C ASP A 229 -6.02 -9.10 -17.79
N LYS A 230 -5.78 -8.13 -16.92
CA LYS A 230 -5.34 -6.80 -17.36
C LYS A 230 -3.86 -6.72 -17.67
N PHE A 231 -3.00 -7.33 -16.86
CA PHE A 231 -1.56 -7.25 -17.08
C PHE A 231 -1.09 -8.14 -18.23
N SER A 232 -1.71 -9.31 -18.45
CA SER A 232 -1.39 -10.12 -19.64
C SER A 232 -1.74 -9.37 -20.93
N THR A 233 -2.92 -8.75 -21.00
CA THR A 233 -3.32 -7.90 -22.13
C THR A 233 -2.36 -6.72 -22.32
N TYR A 234 -1.98 -6.03 -21.24
CA TYR A 234 -1.01 -4.93 -21.30
C TYR A 234 0.33 -5.36 -21.93
N LEU A 235 0.84 -6.54 -21.54
CA LEU A 235 2.11 -7.04 -22.09
C LEU A 235 2.01 -7.41 -23.56
N GLU A 236 0.85 -7.90 -24.02
CA GLU A 236 0.59 -8.20 -25.44
C GLU A 236 0.52 -6.90 -26.27
N GLU A 237 -0.09 -5.86 -25.74
CA GLU A 237 -0.18 -4.54 -26.35
C GLU A 237 1.15 -3.76 -26.33
N ASN A 238 2.03 -4.06 -25.34
CA ASN A 238 3.31 -3.37 -25.13
C ASN A 238 4.50 -4.33 -25.14
N PRO A 239 4.82 -4.99 -26.27
CA PRO A 239 5.84 -6.04 -26.32
C PRO A 239 7.27 -5.53 -26.02
N SER A 240 7.57 -4.26 -26.26
CA SER A 240 8.85 -3.65 -25.87
C SER A 240 9.03 -3.62 -24.35
N VAL A 241 8.00 -3.18 -23.62
CA VAL A 241 7.98 -3.16 -22.15
C VAL A 241 8.13 -4.58 -21.60
N GLY A 242 7.37 -5.53 -22.14
CA GLY A 242 7.46 -6.94 -21.75
C GLY A 242 8.87 -7.51 -21.95
N ARG A 243 9.53 -7.19 -23.06
CA ARG A 243 10.91 -7.62 -23.33
C ARG A 243 11.91 -7.01 -22.34
N GLU A 244 11.86 -5.71 -22.10
CA GLU A 244 12.75 -5.03 -21.17
C GLU A 244 12.58 -5.58 -19.74
N LEU A 245 11.35 -5.79 -19.32
CA LEU A 245 11.02 -6.38 -18.03
C LEU A 245 11.61 -7.79 -17.86
N ILE A 246 11.44 -8.67 -18.85
CA ILE A 246 12.02 -10.02 -18.81
C ILE A 246 13.55 -9.95 -18.77
N LEU A 247 14.19 -9.08 -19.56
CA LEU A 247 15.66 -8.93 -19.55
C LEU A 247 16.16 -8.46 -18.19
N LYS A 248 15.48 -7.53 -17.53
CA LYS A 248 15.81 -7.13 -16.16
C LYS A 248 15.71 -8.31 -15.20
N CYS A 249 14.62 -9.07 -15.22
CA CYS A 249 14.44 -10.24 -14.36
C CYS A 249 15.49 -11.32 -14.59
N ILE A 250 15.91 -11.56 -15.84
CA ILE A 250 17.01 -12.49 -16.18
C ILE A 250 18.33 -12.00 -15.59
N THR A 251 18.59 -10.69 -15.66
CA THR A 251 19.79 -10.08 -15.10
C THR A 251 19.82 -10.24 -13.57
N ALA A 252 18.69 -9.98 -12.89
CA ALA A 252 18.51 -10.19 -11.46
C ALA A 252 18.80 -11.66 -11.06
N LYS A 253 18.20 -12.61 -11.80
CA LYS A 253 18.43 -14.04 -11.59
C LYS A 253 19.91 -14.39 -11.69
N ARG A 254 20.59 -13.94 -12.77
CA ARG A 254 22.03 -14.22 -12.97
C ARG A 254 22.88 -13.65 -11.83
N ALA A 255 22.60 -12.43 -11.38
CA ALA A 255 23.31 -11.81 -10.27
C ALA A 255 23.11 -12.60 -8.98
N ARG A 256 21.89 -13.03 -8.67
CA ARG A 256 21.55 -13.84 -7.50
C ARG A 256 22.25 -15.21 -7.53
N GLU A 257 22.23 -15.89 -8.67
CA GLU A 257 22.88 -17.20 -8.85
C GLU A 257 24.40 -17.08 -8.72
N ALA A 258 25.03 -16.06 -9.29
CA ALA A 258 26.45 -15.78 -9.15
C ALA A 258 26.83 -15.52 -7.68
N ALA A 259 26.07 -14.69 -6.97
CA ALA A 259 26.29 -14.41 -5.54
C ALA A 259 26.15 -15.67 -4.69
N ARG A 260 25.21 -16.55 -5.00
CA ARG A 260 25.04 -17.84 -4.32
C ARG A 260 26.25 -18.74 -4.54
N SER A 261 26.70 -18.88 -5.79
CA SER A 261 27.89 -19.71 -6.14
C SER A 261 29.14 -19.25 -5.39
N VAL A 262 29.39 -17.94 -5.32
CA VAL A 262 30.51 -17.37 -4.57
C VAL A 262 30.41 -17.72 -3.07
N ARG A 263 29.26 -17.56 -2.46
CA ARG A 263 29.05 -17.91 -1.03
C ARG A 263 29.27 -19.39 -0.77
N GLU A 264 28.81 -20.29 -1.64
CA GLU A 264 29.01 -21.74 -1.51
C GLU A 264 30.48 -22.10 -1.67
N ALA A 265 31.20 -21.49 -2.61
CA ALA A 265 32.65 -21.71 -2.78
C ALA A 265 33.46 -21.25 -1.55
N THR A 266 33.11 -20.09 -0.98
CA THR A 266 33.77 -19.58 0.25
C THR A 266 33.51 -20.49 1.44
N ARG A 267 32.28 -21.00 1.62
CA ARG A 267 31.96 -21.97 2.69
C ARG A 267 32.74 -23.26 2.56
N ARG A 268 32.92 -23.79 1.34
CA ARG A 268 33.71 -25.01 1.11
C ARG A 268 35.19 -24.81 1.46
N LYS A 269 35.76 -23.65 1.11
CA LYS A 269 37.13 -23.31 1.50
C LYS A 269 37.33 -23.25 3.01
N GLY A 270 36.43 -22.54 3.71
CA GLY A 270 36.49 -22.41 5.18
C GLY A 270 36.38 -23.76 5.92
N ILE A 271 35.64 -24.73 5.38
CA ILE A 271 35.57 -26.09 5.94
C ILE A 271 36.90 -26.85 5.73
N LEU A 272 37.54 -26.68 4.57
CA LEU A 272 38.82 -27.36 4.25
C LEU A 272 40.02 -26.76 5.02
N GLU A 273 39.95 -25.49 5.42
CA GLU A 273 40.98 -24.81 6.20
C GLU A 273 40.87 -25.07 7.73
N SER A 274 39.72 -25.60 8.18
CA SER A 274 39.44 -25.90 9.60
C SER A 274 39.62 -27.39 9.94
N THR A 275 40.09 -28.20 9.02
CA THR A 275 40.42 -29.63 9.21
C THR A 275 41.93 -29.82 9.11
#